data_490286c17804a4cdde4515992081c8d9
#
_entry.id   490286c17804a4cdde4515992081c8d9
#
_cell.length_a   1.000
_cell.length_b   1.000
_cell.length_c   1.000
_cell.angle_alpha   90.00
_cell.angle_beta   90.00
_cell.angle_gamma   90.00
#
_symmetry.space_group_name_H-M   'P 1'
#
loop_
_entity.id
_entity.type
_entity.pdbx_description
1 polymer ?
#
loop_
_entity_poly.entity_id
_entity_poly.type
_entity_poly.pdbx_seq_one_letter_code
_entity_poly.pdbx_strand_id
1 'polypeptide(L)'
;MLNKNKKISFFPFKKVSLTFKITLWYTTFIVLLIGSLIIGTFFVSDSVVESGAKKRLIEEVTEISSGADTFTPFEDGVTLSVYDKDGNLVAGSVPRNFKVNDFSLGAISEYKDVNHNKYLYYDSETSSARLGNGKYVRGIVQVTNNINGWILPIIISIGSPFVIMVIMYGGYLIIRSSLKPVRDMTETAEAIAHSNDLSKRIYIEEGTDEVHKLGKVFNEMLETLENSSKRERRFSSDVSHELRTPISVVMAESEYGAKYTDSIEDAKESFEVIERQSKRMASMINQILELARLDSRLEIPKEELPLSDKIKHTLEDYKILFDNKNIKLSINIEENIIVHANEALIMRMIDNLLSNTLKYAETEVTVCLARRNRIIFEVADDGIGISDNEKKHIWDRFYKVDKSRTTTEDNSSGLGLSITKKIVELHDGRIAVLDNKPKGTRFVVNL
;
A
#
# COMPACT_ATOMS: atom_id res chain seq x y z
N MET A 1 -20.34 -32.57 -30.20
CA MET A 1 -21.40 -32.44 -29.18
C MET A 1 -20.81 -31.70 -27.99
N LEU A 2 -21.14 -30.40 -27.91
CA LEU A 2 -21.94 -29.73 -26.90
C LEU A 2 -21.22 -29.63 -25.52
N ASN A 3 -20.89 -28.49 -24.98
CA ASN A 3 -21.83 -27.47 -24.56
C ASN A 3 -21.08 -26.13 -24.27
N LYS A 4 -21.44 -25.07 -25.00
CA LYS A 4 -21.07 -23.70 -24.68
C LYS A 4 -21.97 -23.20 -23.54
N ASN A 5 -21.51 -23.23 -22.29
CA ASN A 5 -22.12 -22.46 -21.20
C ASN A 5 -21.93 -20.96 -21.50
N LYS A 6 -22.91 -20.35 -22.13
CA LYS A 6 -23.10 -18.90 -22.12
C LYS A 6 -23.45 -18.49 -20.70
N LYS A 7 -22.44 -18.04 -19.93
CA LYS A 7 -22.69 -17.20 -18.75
C LYS A 7 -23.36 -15.92 -19.25
N ILE A 8 -24.64 -15.81 -18.99
CA ILE A 8 -25.41 -14.57 -19.15
C ILE A 8 -24.82 -13.59 -18.12
N SER A 9 -23.91 -12.73 -18.57
CA SER A 9 -23.42 -11.64 -17.73
C SER A 9 -24.48 -10.54 -17.74
N PHE A 10 -25.25 -10.47 -16.68
CA PHE A 10 -26.42 -9.60 -16.53
C PHE A 10 -26.05 -8.10 -16.30
N PHE A 11 -24.77 -7.69 -16.40
CA PHE A 11 -24.37 -6.30 -16.18
C PHE A 11 -23.35 -5.78 -17.20
N PRO A 12 -23.68 -4.71 -17.93
CA PRO A 12 -22.76 -4.05 -18.87
C PRO A 12 -21.68 -3.18 -18.18
N PHE A 13 -21.44 -3.34 -16.87
CA PHE A 13 -20.60 -2.47 -16.05
C PHE A 13 -19.08 -2.68 -16.17
N LYS A 14 -18.59 -3.50 -17.10
CA LYS A 14 -17.14 -3.72 -17.25
C LYS A 14 -16.34 -2.49 -17.72
N LYS A 15 -16.99 -1.50 -18.36
CA LYS A 15 -16.34 -0.32 -18.95
C LYS A 15 -16.55 0.99 -18.18
N VAL A 16 -17.15 0.95 -17.00
CA VAL A 16 -17.53 2.16 -16.27
C VAL A 16 -16.51 2.44 -15.17
N SER A 17 -16.15 3.73 -15.00
CA SER A 17 -15.17 4.16 -14.00
C SER A 17 -15.56 3.74 -12.58
N LEU A 18 -14.56 3.50 -11.72
CA LEU A 18 -14.76 3.15 -10.31
C LEU A 18 -15.58 4.23 -9.59
N THR A 19 -15.28 5.51 -9.86
CA THR A 19 -16.04 6.66 -9.34
C THR A 19 -17.53 6.52 -9.61
N PHE A 20 -17.92 6.21 -10.86
CA PHE A 20 -19.32 6.03 -11.20
C PHE A 20 -19.97 4.85 -10.48
N LYS A 21 -19.28 3.72 -10.35
CA LYS A 21 -19.82 2.54 -9.64
C LYS A 21 -20.10 2.84 -8.18
N ILE A 22 -19.16 3.50 -7.49
CA ILE A 22 -19.32 3.87 -6.09
C ILE A 22 -20.45 4.88 -5.93
N THR A 23 -20.51 5.92 -6.79
CA THR A 23 -21.56 6.93 -6.76
C THR A 23 -22.94 6.28 -6.98
N LEU A 24 -23.06 5.37 -7.95
CA LEU A 24 -24.32 4.67 -8.23
C LEU A 24 -24.77 3.82 -7.04
N TRP A 25 -23.86 3.05 -6.44
CA TRP A 25 -24.16 2.19 -5.29
C TRP A 25 -24.67 2.99 -4.09
N TYR A 26 -23.92 4.01 -3.75
CA TYR A 26 -24.24 4.91 -2.65
C TYR A 26 -25.57 5.67 -2.90
N THR A 27 -25.80 6.16 -4.13
CA THR A 27 -27.04 6.84 -4.49
C THR A 27 -28.25 5.89 -4.38
N THR A 28 -28.10 4.65 -4.89
CA THR A 28 -29.15 3.63 -4.76
C THR A 28 -29.48 3.34 -3.30
N PHE A 29 -28.47 3.21 -2.45
CA PHE A 29 -28.68 3.00 -1.01
C PHE A 29 -29.46 4.15 -0.35
N ILE A 30 -29.11 5.40 -0.66
CA ILE A 30 -29.80 6.59 -0.12
C ILE A 30 -31.25 6.64 -0.60
N VAL A 31 -31.52 6.37 -1.88
CA VAL A 31 -32.89 6.34 -2.42
C VAL A 31 -33.73 5.29 -1.70
N LEU A 32 -33.20 4.10 -1.47
CA LEU A 32 -33.90 3.05 -0.71
C LEU A 32 -34.14 3.46 0.75
N LEU A 33 -33.17 4.09 1.40
CA LEU A 33 -33.29 4.54 2.78
C LEU A 33 -34.37 5.61 2.93
N ILE A 34 -34.36 6.63 2.06
CA ILE A 34 -35.35 7.70 2.07
C ILE A 34 -36.74 7.14 1.69
N GLY A 35 -36.81 6.23 0.72
CA GLY A 35 -38.07 5.57 0.36
C GLY A 35 -38.66 4.78 1.54
N SER A 36 -37.84 4.04 2.27
CA SER A 36 -38.25 3.34 3.49
C SER A 36 -38.73 4.31 4.59
N LEU A 37 -38.05 5.44 4.75
CA LEU A 37 -38.45 6.48 5.71
C LEU A 37 -39.83 7.08 5.35
N ILE A 38 -40.06 7.40 4.07
CA ILE A 38 -41.34 7.94 3.60
C ILE A 38 -42.47 6.93 3.87
N ILE A 39 -42.27 5.66 3.50
CA ILE A 39 -43.25 4.60 3.76
C ILE A 39 -43.54 4.49 5.25
N GLY A 40 -42.50 4.49 6.10
CA GLY A 40 -42.60 4.45 7.54
C GLY A 40 -43.44 5.64 8.12
N THR A 41 -43.22 6.85 7.60
CA THR A 41 -43.98 8.03 8.06
C THR A 41 -45.47 7.94 7.71
N PHE A 42 -45.82 7.35 6.55
CA PHE A 42 -47.24 7.10 6.23
C PHE A 42 -47.88 6.13 7.24
N PHE A 43 -47.24 4.99 7.53
CA PHE A 43 -47.77 4.03 8.48
C PHE A 43 -47.91 4.58 9.91
N VAL A 44 -46.91 5.33 10.38
CA VAL A 44 -46.92 5.93 11.71
C VAL A 44 -48.00 7.02 11.79
N SER A 45 -48.16 7.83 10.74
CA SER A 45 -49.16 8.89 10.69
C SER A 45 -50.57 8.37 10.88
N ASP A 46 -50.95 7.32 10.14
CA ASP A 46 -52.28 6.71 10.29
C ASP A 46 -52.50 6.12 11.69
N SER A 47 -51.52 5.43 12.24
CA SER A 47 -51.58 4.81 13.56
C SER A 47 -51.72 5.85 14.69
N VAL A 48 -50.96 6.95 14.59
CA VAL A 48 -51.01 8.03 15.62
C VAL A 48 -52.34 8.75 15.58
N VAL A 49 -52.88 9.04 14.39
CA VAL A 49 -54.21 9.69 14.26
C VAL A 49 -55.30 8.83 14.87
N GLU A 50 -55.35 7.54 14.56
CA GLU A 50 -56.34 6.61 15.11
C GLU A 50 -56.22 6.41 16.61
N SER A 51 -54.95 6.23 17.13
CA SER A 51 -54.74 6.12 18.58
C SER A 51 -55.12 7.37 19.33
N GLY A 52 -54.83 8.56 18.81
CA GLY A 52 -55.24 9.84 19.38
C GLY A 52 -56.75 10.02 19.40
N ALA A 53 -57.45 9.59 18.34
CA ALA A 53 -58.92 9.61 18.30
C ALA A 53 -59.54 8.69 19.33
N LYS A 54 -59.01 7.47 19.49
CA LYS A 54 -59.46 6.48 20.49
C LYS A 54 -59.28 7.03 21.92
N LYS A 55 -58.16 7.63 22.22
CA LYS A 55 -57.85 8.19 23.54
C LYS A 55 -58.82 9.31 23.89
N ARG A 56 -58.98 10.33 23.03
CA ARG A 56 -59.93 11.43 23.23
C ARG A 56 -61.35 10.94 23.39
N LEU A 57 -61.76 9.98 22.57
CA LEU A 57 -63.09 9.39 22.64
C LEU A 57 -63.42 8.79 24.01
N ILE A 58 -62.47 8.02 24.58
CA ILE A 58 -62.64 7.44 25.93
C ILE A 58 -62.67 8.54 27.02
N GLU A 59 -61.73 9.49 26.96
CA GLU A 59 -61.58 10.57 27.93
C GLU A 59 -62.88 11.38 28.01
N GLU A 60 -63.36 11.92 26.89
CA GLU A 60 -64.56 12.74 26.85
C GLU A 60 -65.83 11.99 27.33
N VAL A 61 -66.02 10.76 26.83
CA VAL A 61 -67.20 9.98 27.27
C VAL A 61 -67.13 9.61 28.74
N THR A 62 -65.93 9.31 29.27
CA THR A 62 -65.78 8.96 30.68
C THR A 62 -66.01 10.19 31.63
N GLU A 63 -65.48 11.34 31.25
CA GLU A 63 -65.64 12.58 31.99
C GLU A 63 -67.14 12.99 32.05
N ILE A 64 -67.85 12.96 30.95
CA ILE A 64 -69.27 13.23 30.90
C ILE A 64 -70.11 12.19 31.66
N SER A 65 -69.81 10.90 31.47
CA SER A 65 -70.59 9.81 32.12
C SER A 65 -70.37 9.75 33.59
N SER A 66 -69.20 10.15 34.10
CA SER A 66 -68.93 10.30 35.56
C SER A 66 -69.48 11.61 36.18
N GLY A 67 -69.80 12.57 35.35
CA GLY A 67 -70.28 13.90 35.83
C GLY A 67 -69.14 14.83 36.25
N ALA A 68 -67.91 14.53 35.86
CA ALA A 68 -66.76 15.38 36.16
C ALA A 68 -66.79 16.68 35.37
N ASP A 69 -67.41 16.66 34.16
CA ASP A 69 -67.51 17.84 33.29
C ASP A 69 -68.97 18.15 32.90
N THR A 70 -69.22 19.36 32.35
CA THR A 70 -70.51 19.81 31.83
C THR A 70 -70.75 19.27 30.46
N PHE A 71 -71.90 18.69 30.18
CA PHE A 71 -72.25 18.14 28.89
C PHE A 71 -72.28 19.22 27.80
N THR A 72 -71.42 19.04 26.81
CA THR A 72 -71.37 19.77 25.53
C THR A 72 -71.61 18.82 24.35
N PRO A 73 -72.47 19.14 23.36
CA PRO A 73 -72.78 18.24 22.26
C PRO A 73 -71.61 17.96 21.34
N PHE A 74 -70.55 18.78 21.40
CA PHE A 74 -69.33 18.61 20.59
C PHE A 74 -68.15 19.21 21.31
N GLU A 75 -67.15 18.41 21.66
CA GLU A 75 -65.94 18.80 22.37
C GLU A 75 -64.73 18.01 21.86
N ASP A 76 -63.61 18.66 21.66
CA ASP A 76 -62.33 18.10 21.17
C ASP A 76 -62.43 17.15 19.96
N GLY A 77 -63.40 17.42 19.06
CA GLY A 77 -63.65 16.61 17.87
C GLY A 77 -64.50 15.37 18.14
N VAL A 78 -65.01 15.20 19.33
CA VAL A 78 -65.95 14.15 19.74
C VAL A 78 -67.36 14.70 19.69
N THR A 79 -68.24 14.04 19.00
CA THR A 79 -69.67 14.33 19.06
C THR A 79 -70.29 13.50 20.17
N LEU A 80 -70.93 14.16 21.14
CA LEU A 80 -71.52 13.55 22.31
C LEU A 80 -73.02 13.52 22.24
N SER A 81 -73.61 12.41 22.63
CA SER A 81 -75.07 12.21 22.65
C SER A 81 -75.45 11.38 23.88
N VAL A 82 -76.59 11.74 24.50
CA VAL A 82 -77.13 11.06 25.67
C VAL A 82 -78.45 10.40 25.28
N TYR A 83 -78.60 9.13 25.61
CA TYR A 83 -79.80 8.32 25.33
C TYR A 83 -80.44 7.87 26.65
N ASP A 84 -81.76 7.69 26.60
CA ASP A 84 -82.51 7.03 27.67
C ASP A 84 -82.40 5.51 27.66
N LYS A 85 -83.02 4.80 28.58
CA LYS A 85 -83.01 3.34 28.63
C LYS A 85 -83.70 2.68 27.48
N ASP A 86 -84.57 3.39 26.79
CA ASP A 86 -85.34 2.92 25.66
C ASP A 86 -84.62 3.22 24.33
N GLY A 87 -83.41 3.84 24.36
CA GLY A 87 -82.60 4.15 23.20
C GLY A 87 -82.98 5.44 22.48
N ASN A 88 -83.84 6.32 23.09
CA ASN A 88 -84.21 7.58 22.49
C ASN A 88 -83.13 8.64 22.86
N LEU A 89 -82.83 9.52 21.90
CA LEU A 89 -81.91 10.64 22.09
C LEU A 89 -82.52 11.70 22.99
N VAL A 90 -81.92 11.91 24.15
CA VAL A 90 -82.36 12.90 25.17
C VAL A 90 -81.66 14.24 25.02
N ALA A 91 -80.37 14.19 24.72
CA ALA A 91 -79.53 15.39 24.51
C ALA A 91 -78.35 15.12 23.59
N GLY A 92 -77.81 16.19 23.00
CA GLY A 92 -76.62 16.07 22.09
C GLY A 92 -77.01 16.02 20.63
N SER A 93 -75.99 15.54 19.82
CA SER A 93 -76.17 15.44 18.40
C SER A 93 -75.55 14.14 17.89
N VAL A 94 -76.01 13.66 16.77
CA VAL A 94 -75.45 12.48 16.08
C VAL A 94 -75.07 12.88 14.66
N PRO A 95 -73.92 12.51 14.16
CA PRO A 95 -73.54 12.79 12.77
C PRO A 95 -74.56 12.21 11.81
N ARG A 96 -74.96 12.96 10.77
CA ARG A 96 -76.04 12.58 9.81
C ARG A 96 -75.84 11.20 9.20
N ASN A 97 -74.63 10.78 9.03
CA ASN A 97 -74.31 9.53 8.37
C ASN A 97 -74.03 8.37 9.34
N PHE A 98 -74.10 8.59 10.64
CA PHE A 98 -73.92 7.56 11.66
C PHE A 98 -75.27 6.89 11.95
N LYS A 99 -75.40 5.58 11.70
CA LYS A 99 -76.63 4.80 11.81
C LYS A 99 -76.47 3.55 12.68
N VAL A 100 -75.93 3.72 13.86
CA VAL A 100 -75.80 2.59 14.81
C VAL A 100 -76.75 2.84 15.99
N ASN A 101 -77.72 1.93 16.17
CA ASN A 101 -78.70 2.03 17.25
C ASN A 101 -78.32 1.15 18.46
N ASP A 102 -77.53 0.10 18.26
CA ASP A 102 -77.13 -0.78 19.35
C ASP A 102 -76.01 -0.19 20.20
N PHE A 103 -76.05 -0.37 21.51
CA PHE A 103 -75.03 0.10 22.44
C PHE A 103 -73.99 -0.99 22.71
N SER A 104 -72.70 -0.60 22.63
CA SER A 104 -71.56 -1.46 22.91
C SER A 104 -70.81 -0.87 24.14
N LEU A 105 -71.28 -1.21 25.34
CA LEU A 105 -70.76 -0.64 26.57
C LEU A 105 -69.32 -1.07 26.84
N GLY A 106 -68.46 -0.10 27.17
CA GLY A 106 -67.10 -0.33 27.61
C GLY A 106 -66.10 -0.74 26.53
N ALA A 107 -66.53 -0.79 25.25
CA ALA A 107 -65.62 -1.12 24.13
C ALA A 107 -65.73 -0.05 23.03
N ILE A 108 -64.57 0.25 22.43
CA ILE A 108 -64.54 1.08 21.22
C ILE A 108 -64.99 0.24 20.05
N SER A 109 -66.02 0.68 19.33
CA SER A 109 -66.57 0.03 18.14
C SER A 109 -66.36 0.89 16.92
N GLU A 110 -66.27 0.22 15.76
CA GLU A 110 -66.09 0.89 14.50
C GLU A 110 -67.38 0.83 13.66
N TYR A 111 -67.70 1.93 12.98
CA TYR A 111 -68.74 1.98 11.99
C TYR A 111 -68.25 2.64 10.69
N LYS A 112 -68.60 2.10 9.56
CA LYS A 112 -68.33 2.72 8.23
C LYS A 112 -69.65 3.09 7.58
N ASP A 113 -69.78 4.34 7.15
CA ASP A 113 -70.94 4.82 6.40
C ASP A 113 -70.89 4.39 4.94
N VAL A 114 -71.96 4.70 4.19
CA VAL A 114 -72.10 4.41 2.75
C VAL A 114 -71.02 5.12 1.91
N ASN A 115 -70.45 6.20 2.42
CA ASN A 115 -69.39 6.96 1.76
C ASN A 115 -68.00 6.52 2.23
N HIS A 116 -67.88 5.37 2.90
CA HIS A 116 -66.63 4.81 3.41
C HIS A 116 -65.96 5.67 4.53
N ASN A 117 -66.69 6.65 5.11
CA ASN A 117 -66.17 7.36 6.28
C ASN A 117 -66.12 6.43 7.50
N LYS A 118 -64.96 6.36 8.17
CA LYS A 118 -64.79 5.55 9.37
C LYS A 118 -65.16 6.38 10.61
N TYR A 119 -66.04 5.84 11.42
CA TYR A 119 -66.43 6.38 12.69
C TYR A 119 -65.98 5.43 13.82
N LEU A 120 -65.37 5.96 14.86
CA LEU A 120 -65.17 5.26 16.12
C LEU A 120 -66.22 5.76 17.09
N TYR A 121 -66.84 4.85 17.84
CA TYR A 121 -67.77 5.23 18.89
C TYR A 121 -67.51 4.40 20.15
N TYR A 122 -67.85 5.02 21.25
CA TYR A 122 -67.71 4.44 22.58
C TYR A 122 -68.91 4.78 23.41
N ASP A 123 -69.49 3.78 24.07
CA ASP A 123 -70.68 3.88 24.88
C ASP A 123 -70.36 3.61 26.34
N SER A 124 -70.83 4.50 27.25
CA SER A 124 -70.72 4.33 28.68
C SER A 124 -72.05 4.60 29.37
N GLU A 125 -72.37 3.83 30.43
CA GLU A 125 -73.52 4.09 31.27
C GLU A 125 -73.20 5.28 32.19
N THR A 126 -74.20 6.22 32.37
CA THR A 126 -73.97 7.37 33.21
C THR A 126 -74.19 7.02 34.65
N SER A 127 -73.26 7.43 35.50
CA SER A 127 -73.38 7.45 36.98
C SER A 127 -73.61 8.85 37.53
N SER A 128 -73.76 9.83 36.66
CA SER A 128 -73.91 11.22 37.02
C SER A 128 -75.33 11.55 37.49
N ALA A 129 -75.48 12.12 38.67
CA ALA A 129 -76.74 12.59 39.18
C ALA A 129 -77.33 13.75 38.35
N ARG A 130 -76.50 14.49 37.60
CA ARG A 130 -76.94 15.61 36.73
C ARG A 130 -77.64 15.16 35.47
N LEU A 131 -77.15 14.06 34.85
CA LEU A 131 -77.69 13.48 33.61
C LEU A 131 -78.83 12.49 33.89
N GLY A 132 -78.93 11.98 35.16
CA GLY A 132 -79.90 10.98 35.59
C GLY A 132 -79.37 9.55 35.43
N ASN A 133 -79.52 8.75 36.48
CA ASN A 133 -79.04 7.36 36.50
C ASN A 133 -79.74 6.48 35.43
N GLY A 134 -78.98 5.60 34.80
CA GLY A 134 -79.50 4.65 33.85
C GLY A 134 -79.66 5.17 32.41
N LYS A 135 -78.97 6.23 32.06
CA LYS A 135 -78.86 6.75 30.69
C LYS A 135 -77.54 6.33 30.10
N TYR A 136 -77.40 6.39 28.78
CA TYR A 136 -76.17 6.05 28.05
C TYR A 136 -75.59 7.32 27.47
N VAL A 137 -74.23 7.46 27.57
CA VAL A 137 -73.51 8.51 26.88
C VAL A 137 -72.74 7.85 25.75
N ARG A 138 -72.94 8.31 24.52
CA ARG A 138 -72.25 7.87 23.32
C ARG A 138 -71.39 9.00 22.80
N GLY A 139 -70.10 8.74 22.68
CA GLY A 139 -69.17 9.56 21.96
C GLY A 139 -68.98 8.99 20.53
N ILE A 140 -68.86 9.86 19.55
CA ILE A 140 -68.62 9.50 18.17
C ILE A 140 -67.53 10.41 17.64
N VAL A 141 -66.45 9.78 17.09
CA VAL A 141 -65.35 10.49 16.40
C VAL A 141 -65.32 10.02 14.96
N GLN A 142 -65.43 10.95 14.06
CA GLN A 142 -65.15 10.62 12.66
C GLN A 142 -63.65 10.60 12.45
N VAL A 143 -63.09 9.42 12.12
CA VAL A 143 -61.70 9.30 11.73
C VAL A 143 -61.63 9.75 10.26
N THR A 144 -61.62 11.07 10.06
CA THR A 144 -61.37 11.64 8.75
C THR A 144 -59.86 11.44 8.46
N ASN A 145 -59.51 11.11 7.22
CA ASN A 145 -58.16 11.24 6.70
C ASN A 145 -57.77 12.73 6.79
N ASN A 146 -57.34 13.13 7.99
CA ASN A 146 -57.07 14.54 8.30
C ASN A 146 -55.89 14.94 7.41
N ILE A 147 -56.08 15.93 6.54
CA ILE A 147 -55.01 16.53 5.70
C ILE A 147 -53.75 16.81 6.57
N ASN A 148 -53.92 17.15 7.84
CA ASN A 148 -52.85 17.41 8.78
C ASN A 148 -51.93 16.19 9.01
N GLY A 149 -52.42 14.95 9.00
CA GLY A 149 -51.64 13.73 9.10
C GLY A 149 -50.76 13.45 7.87
N TRP A 150 -51.19 13.96 6.73
CA TRP A 150 -50.49 13.74 5.45
C TRP A 150 -49.50 14.86 5.08
N ILE A 151 -49.56 16.00 5.78
CA ILE A 151 -48.71 17.16 5.52
C ILE A 151 -47.21 16.75 5.64
N LEU A 152 -46.83 16.06 6.71
CA LEU A 152 -45.43 15.65 6.94
C LEU A 152 -44.91 14.69 5.89
N PRO A 153 -45.58 13.56 5.56
CA PRO A 153 -45.17 12.69 4.43
C PRO A 153 -45.07 13.44 3.10
N ILE A 154 -46.01 14.38 2.80
CA ILE A 154 -45.98 15.16 1.56
C ILE A 154 -44.74 16.08 1.53
N ILE A 155 -44.46 16.81 2.60
CA ILE A 155 -43.26 17.69 2.68
C ILE A 155 -41.98 16.90 2.49
N ILE A 156 -41.85 15.72 3.14
CA ILE A 156 -40.70 14.84 3.00
C ILE A 156 -40.60 14.33 1.56
N SER A 157 -41.72 13.93 0.94
CA SER A 157 -41.73 13.42 -0.44
C SER A 157 -41.33 14.48 -1.45
N ILE A 158 -41.72 15.73 -1.27
CA ILE A 158 -41.37 16.85 -2.16
C ILE A 158 -39.91 17.29 -1.92
N GLY A 159 -39.46 17.32 -0.68
CA GLY A 159 -38.10 17.75 -0.32
C GLY A 159 -37.01 16.71 -0.62
N SER A 160 -37.35 15.42 -0.55
CA SER A 160 -36.36 14.34 -0.68
C SER A 160 -35.58 14.32 -2.01
N PRO A 161 -36.16 14.60 -3.20
CA PRO A 161 -35.38 14.63 -4.45
C PRO A 161 -34.28 15.68 -4.44
N PHE A 162 -34.56 16.85 -3.81
CA PHE A 162 -33.56 17.91 -3.68
C PHE A 162 -32.38 17.47 -2.78
N VAL A 163 -32.71 16.88 -1.62
CA VAL A 163 -31.70 16.35 -0.68
C VAL A 163 -30.86 15.25 -1.35
N ILE A 164 -31.50 14.32 -2.08
CA ILE A 164 -30.82 13.26 -2.84
C ILE A 164 -29.85 13.87 -3.86
N MET A 165 -30.29 14.89 -4.61
CA MET A 165 -29.45 15.57 -5.59
C MET A 165 -28.20 16.20 -4.96
N VAL A 166 -28.35 16.92 -3.82
CA VAL A 166 -27.25 17.56 -3.11
C VAL A 166 -26.24 16.51 -2.60
N ILE A 167 -26.75 15.44 -1.98
CA ILE A 167 -25.89 14.37 -1.45
C ILE A 167 -25.18 13.62 -2.60
N MET A 168 -25.86 13.35 -3.71
CA MET A 168 -25.29 12.70 -4.89
C MET A 168 -24.16 13.53 -5.50
N TYR A 169 -24.39 14.84 -5.67
CA TYR A 169 -23.39 15.75 -6.23
C TYR A 169 -22.19 15.91 -5.32
N GLY A 170 -22.42 16.15 -4.02
CA GLY A 170 -21.34 16.24 -3.01
C GLY A 170 -20.52 14.95 -2.92
N GLY A 171 -21.18 13.80 -2.85
CA GLY A 171 -20.52 12.50 -2.85
C GLY A 171 -19.68 12.25 -4.11
N TYR A 172 -20.20 12.62 -5.29
CA TYR A 172 -19.43 12.54 -6.52
C TYR A 172 -18.15 13.39 -6.48
N LEU A 173 -18.24 14.62 -5.97
CA LEU A 173 -17.06 15.49 -5.84
C LEU A 173 -16.01 14.92 -4.90
N ILE A 174 -16.44 14.42 -3.74
CA ILE A 174 -15.54 13.80 -2.74
C ILE A 174 -14.83 12.56 -3.35
N ILE A 175 -15.59 11.64 -3.95
CA ILE A 175 -15.05 10.42 -4.53
C ILE A 175 -14.07 10.75 -5.68
N ARG A 176 -14.43 11.70 -6.53
CA ARG A 176 -13.57 12.15 -7.64
C ARG A 176 -12.25 12.74 -7.14
N SER A 177 -12.29 13.56 -6.10
CA SER A 177 -11.10 14.16 -5.48
C SER A 177 -10.22 13.11 -4.82
N SER A 178 -10.81 12.22 -4.00
CA SER A 178 -10.07 11.18 -3.27
C SER A 178 -9.42 10.14 -4.19
N LEU A 179 -9.97 9.89 -5.38
CA LEU A 179 -9.40 8.93 -6.33
C LEU A 179 -8.46 9.56 -7.37
N LYS A 180 -8.30 10.89 -7.36
CA LYS A 180 -7.39 11.57 -8.29
C LYS A 180 -5.95 11.05 -8.21
N PRO A 181 -5.30 10.90 -7.03
CA PRO A 181 -3.94 10.39 -6.94
C PRO A 181 -3.78 8.98 -7.54
N VAL A 182 -4.76 8.09 -7.34
CA VAL A 182 -4.72 6.74 -7.93
C VAL A 182 -4.74 6.78 -9.46
N ARG A 183 -5.49 7.71 -10.03
CA ARG A 183 -5.53 7.92 -11.47
C ARG A 183 -4.19 8.47 -11.99
N ASP A 184 -3.62 9.45 -11.30
CA ASP A 184 -2.32 10.05 -11.65
C ASP A 184 -1.20 8.98 -11.58
N MET A 185 -1.25 8.05 -10.59
CA MET A 185 -0.36 6.89 -10.52
C MET A 185 -0.50 5.99 -11.76
N THR A 186 -1.73 5.69 -12.18
CA THR A 186 -1.99 4.85 -13.34
C THR A 186 -1.45 5.50 -14.62
N GLU A 187 -1.74 6.78 -14.83
CA GLU A 187 -1.26 7.54 -16.00
C GLU A 187 0.28 7.63 -16.03
N THR A 188 0.92 7.81 -14.85
CA THR A 188 2.38 7.82 -14.73
C THR A 188 2.98 6.45 -15.05
N ALA A 189 2.39 5.37 -14.53
CA ALA A 189 2.83 4.00 -14.80
C ALA A 189 2.71 3.66 -16.30
N GLU A 190 1.60 4.03 -16.95
CA GLU A 190 1.42 3.87 -18.39
C GLU A 190 2.44 4.68 -19.19
N ALA A 191 2.69 5.93 -18.81
CA ALA A 191 3.68 6.78 -19.45
C ALA A 191 5.10 6.25 -19.32
N ILE A 192 5.47 5.63 -18.18
CA ILE A 192 6.75 4.94 -17.99
C ILE A 192 6.83 3.69 -18.87
N ALA A 193 5.77 2.89 -18.92
CA ALA A 193 5.73 1.67 -19.73
C ALA A 193 5.94 1.95 -21.24
N HIS A 194 5.43 3.10 -21.71
CA HIS A 194 5.58 3.49 -23.13
C HIS A 194 6.88 4.22 -23.44
N SER A 195 7.38 5.07 -22.54
CA SER A 195 8.57 5.90 -22.78
C SER A 195 9.86 5.32 -22.20
N ASN A 196 9.78 4.31 -21.34
CA ASN A 196 10.89 3.79 -20.54
C ASN A 196 11.64 4.87 -19.72
N ASP A 197 10.93 5.95 -19.39
CA ASP A 197 11.44 7.09 -18.64
C ASP A 197 11.08 6.95 -17.15
N LEU A 198 12.03 6.40 -16.39
CA LEU A 198 11.89 6.18 -14.94
C LEU A 198 12.11 7.45 -14.10
N SER A 199 12.39 8.61 -14.72
CA SER A 199 12.58 9.86 -13.98
C SER A 199 11.27 10.52 -13.55
N LYS A 200 10.16 10.10 -14.14
CA LYS A 200 8.82 10.61 -13.82
C LYS A 200 8.44 10.30 -12.39
N ARG A 201 7.75 11.25 -11.75
CA ARG A 201 7.22 11.11 -10.38
C ARG A 201 5.77 11.53 -10.35
N ILE A 202 5.02 10.96 -9.41
CA ILE A 202 3.66 11.40 -9.11
C ILE A 202 3.75 12.61 -8.21
N TYR A 203 3.04 13.67 -8.60
CA TYR A 203 2.83 14.79 -7.70
C TYR A 203 1.85 14.40 -6.60
N ILE A 204 2.28 14.46 -5.35
CA ILE A 204 1.50 14.12 -4.17
C ILE A 204 1.43 15.38 -3.33
N GLU A 205 0.21 15.90 -3.14
CA GLU A 205 -0.04 16.94 -2.15
C GLU A 205 0.27 16.41 -0.74
N GLU A 206 0.55 17.29 0.21
CA GLU A 206 0.76 16.87 1.59
C GLU A 206 -0.53 16.30 2.17
N GLY A 207 -0.51 15.04 2.58
CA GLY A 207 -1.63 14.31 3.15
C GLY A 207 -1.15 13.12 3.98
N THR A 208 -2.02 12.65 4.87
CA THR A 208 -1.71 11.55 5.82
C THR A 208 -2.55 10.31 5.60
N ASP A 209 -3.44 10.30 4.61
CA ASP A 209 -4.30 9.16 4.30
C ASP A 209 -3.55 8.03 3.57
N GLU A 210 -4.20 6.91 3.42
CA GLU A 210 -3.65 5.69 2.82
C GLU A 210 -3.25 5.91 1.36
N VAL A 211 -3.94 6.78 0.64
CA VAL A 211 -3.67 7.07 -0.77
C VAL A 211 -2.39 7.89 -0.92
N HIS A 212 -2.17 8.88 -0.06
CA HIS A 212 -0.93 9.65 -0.01
C HIS A 212 0.27 8.77 0.39
N LYS A 213 0.08 7.85 1.35
CA LYS A 213 1.10 6.87 1.72
C LYS A 213 1.44 5.96 0.55
N LEU A 214 0.43 5.47 -0.19
CA LEU A 214 0.64 4.66 -1.38
C LEU A 214 1.46 5.40 -2.44
N GLY A 215 1.15 6.69 -2.67
CA GLY A 215 1.90 7.52 -3.61
C GLY A 215 3.38 7.69 -3.24
N LYS A 216 3.68 7.88 -1.94
CA LYS A 216 5.08 7.95 -1.46
C LYS A 216 5.82 6.63 -1.74
N VAL A 217 5.25 5.49 -1.35
CA VAL A 217 5.84 4.17 -1.59
C VAL A 217 6.04 3.93 -3.10
N PHE A 218 5.11 4.38 -3.94
CA PHE A 218 5.24 4.27 -5.38
C PHE A 218 6.42 5.11 -5.92
N ASN A 219 6.59 6.35 -5.45
CA ASN A 219 7.73 7.19 -5.82
C ASN A 219 9.07 6.61 -5.33
N GLU A 220 9.14 6.03 -4.12
CA GLU A 220 10.31 5.32 -3.60
C GLU A 220 10.67 4.10 -4.46
N MET A 221 9.65 3.35 -4.91
CA MET A 221 9.83 2.24 -5.85
C MET A 221 10.40 2.73 -7.20
N LEU A 222 9.86 3.82 -7.76
CA LEU A 222 10.35 4.42 -9.00
C LEU A 222 11.81 4.90 -8.87
N GLU A 223 12.17 5.50 -7.75
CA GLU A 223 13.54 5.91 -7.46
C GLU A 223 14.49 4.72 -7.40
N THR A 224 14.07 3.64 -6.76
CA THR A 224 14.84 2.40 -6.68
C THR A 224 15.06 1.80 -8.07
N LEU A 225 14.01 1.76 -8.91
CA LEU A 225 14.08 1.27 -10.29
C LEU A 225 14.97 2.16 -11.16
N GLU A 226 14.84 3.48 -11.07
CA GLU A 226 15.66 4.43 -11.81
C GLU A 226 17.14 4.27 -11.46
N ASN A 227 17.44 4.19 -10.15
CA ASN A 227 18.82 3.99 -9.68
C ASN A 227 19.39 2.63 -10.10
N SER A 228 18.55 1.58 -10.13
CA SER A 228 18.95 0.27 -10.64
C SER A 228 19.25 0.32 -12.13
N SER A 229 18.36 0.92 -12.94
CA SER A 229 18.54 1.07 -14.38
C SER A 229 19.77 1.92 -14.74
N LYS A 230 20.01 3.02 -14.00
CA LYS A 230 21.22 3.85 -14.17
C LYS A 230 22.49 3.06 -13.86
N ARG A 231 22.49 2.23 -12.80
CA ARG A 231 23.64 1.35 -12.48
C ARG A 231 23.89 0.32 -13.56
N GLU A 232 22.84 -0.30 -14.09
CA GLU A 232 22.94 -1.29 -15.18
C GLU A 232 23.49 -0.67 -16.46
N ARG A 233 23.00 0.52 -16.86
CA ARG A 233 23.51 1.23 -18.04
C ARG A 233 24.99 1.61 -17.90
N ARG A 234 25.39 2.14 -16.72
CA ARG A 234 26.81 2.43 -16.46
C ARG A 234 27.66 1.18 -16.56
N PHE A 235 27.23 0.09 -15.91
CA PHE A 235 27.93 -1.17 -15.95
C PHE A 235 28.13 -1.69 -17.39
N SER A 236 27.09 -1.67 -18.22
CA SER A 236 27.19 -2.07 -19.62
C SER A 236 28.15 -1.18 -20.42
N SER A 237 28.11 0.13 -20.18
CA SER A 237 29.04 1.10 -20.78
C SER A 237 30.47 0.84 -20.35
N ASP A 238 30.71 0.65 -19.06
CA ASP A 238 32.07 0.44 -18.51
C ASP A 238 32.67 -0.86 -18.98
N VAL A 239 31.88 -1.97 -19.01
CA VAL A 239 32.30 -3.26 -19.62
C VAL A 239 32.70 -3.06 -21.06
N SER A 240 31.89 -2.33 -21.86
CA SER A 240 32.17 -2.09 -23.26
C SER A 240 33.48 -1.31 -23.47
N HIS A 241 33.72 -0.30 -22.62
CA HIS A 241 34.95 0.50 -22.69
C HIS A 241 36.17 -0.31 -22.27
N GLU A 242 36.11 -1.05 -21.17
CA GLU A 242 37.24 -1.84 -20.67
C GLU A 242 37.60 -3.04 -21.56
N LEU A 243 36.64 -3.59 -22.31
CA LEU A 243 36.90 -4.63 -23.31
C LEU A 243 37.42 -4.06 -24.63
N ARG A 244 37.00 -2.86 -25.04
CA ARG A 244 37.43 -2.28 -26.34
C ARG A 244 38.92 -2.03 -26.37
N THR A 245 39.52 -1.58 -25.29
CA THR A 245 40.94 -1.26 -25.20
C THR A 245 41.84 -2.49 -25.50
N PRO A 246 41.73 -3.61 -24.78
CA PRO A 246 42.53 -4.78 -25.05
C PRO A 246 42.26 -5.38 -26.46
N ILE A 247 41.01 -5.35 -26.95
CA ILE A 247 40.66 -5.79 -28.29
C ILE A 247 41.40 -4.96 -29.35
N SER A 248 41.43 -3.62 -29.17
CA SER A 248 42.16 -2.75 -30.12
C SER A 248 43.66 -3.02 -30.12
N VAL A 249 44.24 -3.33 -28.96
CA VAL A 249 45.66 -3.72 -28.87
C VAL A 249 45.91 -5.07 -29.59
N VAL A 250 45.05 -6.07 -29.34
CA VAL A 250 45.16 -7.37 -30.03
C VAL A 250 45.05 -7.21 -31.54
N MET A 251 44.12 -6.36 -32.02
CA MET A 251 43.99 -6.10 -33.47
C MET A 251 45.21 -5.40 -34.04
N ALA A 252 45.74 -4.38 -33.35
CA ALA A 252 46.92 -3.65 -33.78
C ALA A 252 48.16 -4.55 -33.85
N GLU A 253 48.39 -5.33 -32.80
CA GLU A 253 49.52 -6.28 -32.74
C GLU A 253 49.38 -7.39 -33.79
N SER A 254 48.18 -7.88 -34.04
CA SER A 254 47.91 -8.86 -35.09
C SER A 254 48.18 -8.30 -36.49
N GLU A 255 47.79 -7.03 -36.73
CA GLU A 255 48.03 -6.36 -37.99
C GLU A 255 49.54 -6.06 -38.18
N TYR A 256 50.22 -5.61 -37.12
CA TYR A 256 51.64 -5.36 -37.12
C TYR A 256 52.43 -6.64 -37.38
N GLY A 257 52.15 -7.73 -36.65
CA GLY A 257 52.77 -9.02 -36.82
C GLY A 257 52.56 -9.62 -38.21
N ALA A 258 51.41 -9.37 -38.86
CA ALA A 258 51.13 -9.86 -40.19
C ALA A 258 51.80 -9.08 -41.33
N LYS A 259 52.09 -7.77 -41.13
CA LYS A 259 52.55 -6.89 -42.21
C LYS A 259 54.00 -6.40 -42.11
N TYR A 260 54.52 -6.29 -40.88
CA TYR A 260 55.74 -5.53 -40.60
C TYR A 260 56.81 -6.30 -39.83
N THR A 261 56.59 -7.60 -39.46
CA THR A 261 57.61 -8.38 -38.77
C THR A 261 58.62 -8.94 -39.75
N ASP A 262 59.85 -8.48 -39.59
CA ASP A 262 61.00 -8.99 -40.46
C ASP A 262 61.77 -10.07 -39.70
N SER A 263 61.54 -10.34 -38.43
CA SER A 263 62.24 -11.38 -37.67
C SER A 263 61.24 -12.26 -36.87
N ILE A 264 61.72 -13.45 -36.49
CA ILE A 264 60.97 -14.38 -35.63
C ILE A 264 60.80 -13.77 -34.22
N GLU A 265 61.78 -13.00 -33.73
CA GLU A 265 61.80 -12.34 -32.47
C GLU A 265 60.67 -11.30 -32.39
N ASP A 266 60.49 -10.44 -33.40
CA ASP A 266 59.47 -9.43 -33.49
C ASP A 266 58.06 -10.06 -33.51
N ALA A 267 57.91 -11.15 -34.28
CA ALA A 267 56.66 -11.90 -34.32
C ALA A 267 56.32 -12.50 -32.95
N LYS A 268 57.33 -13.02 -32.23
CA LYS A 268 57.16 -13.58 -30.89
C LYS A 268 56.70 -12.50 -29.89
N GLU A 269 57.28 -11.30 -29.92
CA GLU A 269 56.89 -10.19 -29.08
C GLU A 269 55.42 -9.80 -29.32
N SER A 270 54.97 -9.68 -30.55
CA SER A 270 53.59 -9.42 -30.90
C SER A 270 52.64 -10.51 -30.38
N PHE A 271 53.02 -11.80 -30.51
CA PHE A 271 52.21 -12.89 -29.95
C PHE A 271 52.17 -12.87 -28.41
N GLU A 272 53.24 -12.51 -27.73
CA GLU A 272 53.27 -12.37 -26.29
C GLU A 272 52.30 -11.22 -25.80
N VAL A 273 52.25 -10.11 -26.54
CA VAL A 273 51.30 -9.03 -26.27
C VAL A 273 49.86 -9.50 -26.47
N ILE A 274 49.58 -10.20 -27.59
CA ILE A 274 48.27 -10.76 -27.89
C ILE A 274 47.85 -11.76 -26.81
N GLU A 275 48.73 -12.67 -26.41
CA GLU A 275 48.46 -13.65 -25.34
C GLU A 275 48.14 -12.96 -24.03
N ARG A 276 48.95 -11.96 -23.62
CA ARG A 276 48.75 -11.19 -22.40
C ARG A 276 47.40 -10.47 -22.39
N GLN A 277 47.02 -9.82 -23.49
CA GLN A 277 45.73 -9.14 -23.61
C GLN A 277 44.55 -10.12 -23.62
N SER A 278 44.70 -11.27 -24.26
CA SER A 278 43.67 -12.33 -24.26
C SER A 278 43.45 -12.92 -22.86
N LYS A 279 44.52 -13.21 -22.12
CA LYS A 279 44.43 -13.64 -20.70
C LYS A 279 43.76 -12.59 -19.84
N ARG A 280 44.06 -11.30 -20.03
CA ARG A 280 43.43 -10.19 -19.33
C ARG A 280 41.93 -10.12 -19.61
N MET A 281 41.52 -10.25 -20.87
CA MET A 281 40.08 -10.27 -21.23
C MET A 281 39.36 -11.47 -20.62
N ALA A 282 39.95 -12.65 -20.66
CA ALA A 282 39.38 -13.87 -20.06
C ALA A 282 39.17 -13.70 -18.54
N SER A 283 40.16 -13.14 -17.81
CA SER A 283 40.07 -12.83 -16.42
C SER A 283 38.94 -11.82 -16.12
N MET A 284 38.84 -10.75 -16.91
CA MET A 284 37.80 -9.73 -16.76
C MET A 284 36.41 -10.33 -17.01
N ILE A 285 36.22 -11.15 -18.06
CA ILE A 285 34.95 -11.83 -18.33
C ILE A 285 34.54 -12.71 -17.14
N ASN A 286 35.48 -13.49 -16.57
CA ASN A 286 35.21 -14.34 -15.41
C ASN A 286 34.80 -13.53 -14.20
N GLN A 287 35.44 -12.39 -13.95
CA GLN A 287 35.06 -11.49 -12.83
C GLN A 287 33.68 -10.84 -13.05
N ILE A 288 33.32 -10.50 -14.30
CA ILE A 288 31.98 -9.98 -14.63
C ILE A 288 30.92 -11.04 -14.38
N LEU A 289 31.17 -12.29 -14.83
CA LEU A 289 30.24 -13.40 -14.61
C LEU A 289 30.10 -13.74 -13.11
N GLU A 290 31.21 -13.71 -12.37
CA GLU A 290 31.22 -13.89 -10.93
C GLU A 290 30.36 -12.82 -10.25
N LEU A 291 30.57 -11.54 -10.57
CA LEU A 291 29.82 -10.43 -10.02
C LEU A 291 28.31 -10.53 -10.35
N ALA A 292 27.96 -10.88 -11.59
CA ALA A 292 26.58 -11.10 -11.99
C ALA A 292 25.92 -12.24 -11.20
N ARG A 293 26.66 -13.33 -10.93
CA ARG A 293 26.17 -14.43 -10.08
C ARG A 293 25.97 -14.00 -8.63
N LEU A 294 26.88 -13.18 -8.09
CA LEU A 294 26.78 -12.66 -6.72
C LEU A 294 25.62 -11.66 -6.57
N ASP A 295 25.37 -10.86 -7.60
CA ASP A 295 24.24 -9.90 -7.60
C ASP A 295 22.87 -10.59 -7.63
N SER A 296 22.77 -11.74 -8.31
CA SER A 296 21.52 -12.50 -8.43
C SER A 296 21.19 -13.36 -7.20
N ARG A 297 22.14 -13.57 -6.29
CA ARG A 297 21.96 -14.41 -5.10
C ARG A 297 21.49 -13.60 -3.93
N LEU A 298 20.33 -13.97 -3.37
CA LEU A 298 19.83 -13.45 -2.09
C LEU A 298 20.42 -14.21 -0.92
N GLU A 299 20.70 -15.52 -1.10
CA GLU A 299 21.27 -16.40 -0.08
C GLU A 299 22.40 -17.23 -0.67
N ILE A 300 23.40 -17.52 0.14
CA ILE A 300 24.55 -18.37 -0.19
C ILE A 300 24.65 -19.50 0.84
N PRO A 301 25.01 -20.73 0.44
CA PRO A 301 25.29 -21.78 1.38
C PRO A 301 26.48 -21.40 2.26
N LYS A 302 26.29 -21.41 3.58
CA LYS A 302 27.30 -21.11 4.59
C LYS A 302 27.56 -22.37 5.41
N GLU A 303 28.81 -22.62 5.75
CA GLU A 303 29.28 -23.75 6.54
C GLU A 303 30.22 -23.26 7.66
N GLU A 304 30.51 -24.09 8.63
CA GLU A 304 31.55 -23.79 9.62
C GLU A 304 32.93 -23.83 8.95
N LEU A 305 33.57 -22.66 8.88
CA LEU A 305 34.87 -22.45 8.26
C LEU A 305 35.91 -22.16 9.33
N PRO A 306 36.96 -23.00 9.50
CA PRO A 306 38.11 -22.71 10.40
C PRO A 306 38.96 -21.61 9.75
N LEU A 307 38.54 -20.36 9.94
CA LEU A 307 39.08 -19.19 9.22
C LEU A 307 40.57 -18.97 9.54
N SER A 308 41.01 -19.19 10.82
CA SER A 308 42.41 -19.05 11.21
C SER A 308 43.32 -19.94 10.40
N ASP A 309 42.98 -21.22 10.23
CA ASP A 309 43.81 -22.20 9.54
C ASP A 309 43.85 -21.92 8.02
N LYS A 310 42.67 -21.56 7.45
CA LYS A 310 42.57 -21.23 6.01
C LYS A 310 43.41 -20.00 5.66
N ILE A 311 43.36 -18.94 6.49
CA ILE A 311 44.17 -17.73 6.27
C ILE A 311 45.65 -18.06 6.41
N LYS A 312 46.09 -18.82 7.44
CA LYS A 312 47.49 -19.21 7.63
C LYS A 312 48.02 -19.93 6.39
N HIS A 313 47.25 -20.91 5.87
CA HIS A 313 47.67 -21.66 4.68
C HIS A 313 47.80 -20.74 3.44
N THR A 314 46.86 -19.85 3.22
CA THR A 314 46.95 -18.88 2.09
C THR A 314 48.13 -17.94 2.27
N LEU A 315 48.45 -17.51 3.50
CA LEU A 315 49.58 -16.63 3.74
C LEU A 315 50.94 -17.33 3.52
N GLU A 316 51.04 -18.65 3.64
CA GLU A 316 52.25 -19.40 3.26
C GLU A 316 52.56 -19.21 1.78
N ASP A 317 51.58 -19.32 0.90
CA ASP A 317 51.74 -19.10 -0.54
C ASP A 317 52.12 -17.63 -0.85
N TYR A 318 51.41 -16.69 -0.23
CA TYR A 318 51.67 -15.26 -0.42
C TYR A 318 53.00 -14.81 0.17
N LYS A 319 53.52 -15.46 1.20
CA LYS A 319 54.84 -15.17 1.74
C LYS A 319 55.95 -15.27 0.70
N ILE A 320 55.95 -16.32 -0.12
CA ILE A 320 56.90 -16.48 -1.21
C ILE A 320 56.76 -15.30 -2.20
N LEU A 321 55.58 -14.86 -2.49
CA LEU A 321 55.34 -13.75 -3.44
C LEU A 321 55.81 -12.41 -2.86
N PHE A 322 55.60 -12.15 -1.57
CA PHE A 322 56.08 -10.96 -0.89
C PHE A 322 57.60 -10.96 -0.74
N ASP A 323 58.20 -12.11 -0.37
CA ASP A 323 59.64 -12.27 -0.27
C ASP A 323 60.37 -12.02 -1.61
N ASN A 324 59.78 -12.49 -2.72
CA ASN A 324 60.28 -12.22 -4.09
C ASN A 324 60.30 -10.73 -4.45
N LYS A 325 59.43 -9.94 -3.84
CA LYS A 325 59.33 -8.46 -4.00
C LYS A 325 60.05 -7.68 -2.93
N ASN A 326 60.76 -8.36 -1.97
CA ASN A 326 61.41 -7.76 -0.80
C ASN A 326 60.41 -7.01 0.11
N ILE A 327 59.18 -7.48 0.19
CA ILE A 327 58.10 -6.92 1.05
C ILE A 327 58.03 -7.80 2.31
N LYS A 328 58.18 -7.21 3.48
CA LYS A 328 58.06 -7.91 4.76
C LYS A 328 56.63 -8.22 5.07
N LEU A 329 56.27 -9.49 5.30
CA LEU A 329 54.93 -9.91 5.73
C LEU A 329 54.91 -10.13 7.26
N SER A 330 54.12 -9.32 7.98
CA SER A 330 53.85 -9.44 9.41
C SER A 330 52.47 -10.09 9.62
N ILE A 331 52.42 -11.23 10.33
CA ILE A 331 51.23 -12.06 10.49
C ILE A 331 50.81 -12.06 11.97
N ASN A 332 49.57 -11.67 12.25
CA ASN A 332 48.96 -11.72 13.58
C ASN A 332 47.57 -12.36 13.52
N ILE A 333 47.52 -13.68 13.57
CA ILE A 333 46.32 -14.48 13.45
C ILE A 333 45.96 -15.13 14.77
N GLU A 334 44.84 -14.74 15.38
CA GLU A 334 44.28 -15.41 16.56
C GLU A 334 43.80 -16.81 16.17
N GLU A 335 44.14 -17.81 17.00
CA GLU A 335 43.86 -19.21 16.72
C GLU A 335 42.39 -19.58 16.96
N ASN A 336 41.95 -20.68 16.32
CA ASN A 336 40.63 -21.27 16.52
C ASN A 336 39.45 -20.32 16.24
N ILE A 337 39.58 -19.37 15.33
CA ILE A 337 38.45 -18.58 14.85
C ILE A 337 37.71 -19.39 13.80
N ILE A 338 36.45 -19.72 14.10
CA ILE A 338 35.51 -20.38 13.22
C ILE A 338 34.42 -19.35 12.88
N VAL A 339 34.03 -19.28 11.58
CA VAL A 339 32.97 -18.43 11.06
C VAL A 339 31.97 -19.24 10.26
N HIS A 340 30.70 -18.92 10.32
CA HIS A 340 29.68 -19.53 9.46
C HIS A 340 29.63 -18.79 8.11
N ALA A 341 30.28 -19.35 7.09
CA ALA A 341 30.54 -18.65 5.84
C ALA A 341 30.64 -19.59 4.63
N ASN A 342 30.60 -19.03 3.43
CA ASN A 342 30.95 -19.75 2.21
C ASN A 342 32.47 -19.69 2.01
N GLU A 343 33.14 -20.83 2.11
CA GLU A 343 34.59 -20.92 2.03
C GLU A 343 35.14 -20.29 0.75
N ALA A 344 34.60 -20.68 -0.42
CA ALA A 344 35.12 -20.21 -1.71
C ALA A 344 35.03 -18.67 -1.84
N LEU A 345 33.96 -18.07 -1.35
CA LEU A 345 33.78 -16.61 -1.41
C LEU A 345 34.67 -15.88 -0.41
N ILE A 346 34.82 -16.40 0.81
CA ILE A 346 35.72 -15.80 1.81
C ILE A 346 37.17 -15.87 1.33
N MET A 347 37.60 -17.01 0.80
CA MET A 347 38.96 -17.13 0.24
C MET A 347 39.16 -16.17 -0.92
N ARG A 348 38.17 -16.01 -1.80
CA ARG A 348 38.20 -15.04 -2.91
C ARG A 348 38.35 -13.60 -2.43
N MET A 349 37.65 -13.21 -1.36
CA MET A 349 37.81 -11.92 -0.72
C MET A 349 39.23 -11.72 -0.20
N ILE A 350 39.78 -12.71 0.51
CA ILE A 350 41.13 -12.67 1.05
C ILE A 350 42.17 -12.53 -0.08
N ASP A 351 42.06 -13.35 -1.14
CA ASP A 351 42.91 -13.26 -2.30
C ASP A 351 42.89 -11.89 -2.98
N ASN A 352 41.71 -11.30 -3.14
CA ASN A 352 41.58 -9.95 -3.70
C ASN A 352 42.29 -8.89 -2.85
N LEU A 353 42.18 -8.96 -1.52
CA LEU A 353 42.83 -8.01 -0.62
C LEU A 353 44.36 -8.21 -0.58
N LEU A 354 44.82 -9.46 -0.50
CA LEU A 354 46.25 -9.77 -0.49
C LEU A 354 46.92 -9.44 -1.83
N SER A 355 46.27 -9.73 -2.98
CA SER A 355 46.80 -9.38 -4.29
C SER A 355 46.90 -7.87 -4.49
N ASN A 356 45.96 -7.09 -3.92
CA ASN A 356 46.04 -5.62 -3.93
C ASN A 356 47.24 -5.15 -3.10
N THR A 357 47.45 -5.66 -1.87
CA THR A 357 48.58 -5.25 -1.07
C THR A 357 49.91 -5.67 -1.71
N LEU A 358 50.00 -6.86 -2.30
CA LEU A 358 51.19 -7.32 -3.07
C LEU A 358 51.55 -6.37 -4.22
N LYS A 359 50.52 -5.66 -4.77
CA LYS A 359 50.70 -4.73 -5.87
C LYS A 359 51.13 -3.33 -5.41
N TYR A 360 50.58 -2.86 -4.30
CA TYR A 360 50.72 -1.46 -3.88
C TYR A 360 51.62 -1.24 -2.70
N ALA A 361 51.96 -2.27 -1.90
CA ALA A 361 52.89 -2.16 -0.79
C ALA A 361 54.28 -1.78 -1.29
N GLU A 362 54.98 -0.97 -0.48
CA GLU A 362 56.37 -0.59 -0.75
C GLU A 362 57.35 -1.53 -0.03
N THR A 363 57.22 -1.73 1.29
CA THR A 363 58.16 -2.50 2.08
C THR A 363 57.54 -3.43 3.13
N GLU A 364 56.30 -3.16 3.61
CA GLU A 364 55.69 -3.94 4.68
C GLU A 364 54.18 -4.13 4.48
N VAL A 365 53.74 -5.36 4.75
CA VAL A 365 52.32 -5.74 4.81
C VAL A 365 52.03 -6.40 6.14
N THR A 366 50.96 -6.00 6.79
CA THR A 366 50.46 -6.61 8.03
C THR A 366 49.12 -7.24 7.82
N VAL A 367 48.94 -8.49 8.22
CA VAL A 367 47.67 -9.23 8.18
C VAL A 367 47.29 -9.61 9.60
N CYS A 368 46.08 -9.19 10.02
CA CYS A 368 45.56 -9.48 11.36
C CYS A 368 44.18 -10.19 11.24
N LEU A 369 43.99 -11.19 12.11
CA LEU A 369 42.69 -11.80 12.37
C LEU A 369 42.48 -11.87 13.86
N ALA A 370 41.39 -11.28 14.36
CA ALA A 370 41.07 -11.28 15.79
C ALA A 370 39.56 -11.40 16.02
N ARG A 371 39.18 -12.02 17.14
CA ARG A 371 37.79 -12.08 17.61
C ARG A 371 37.64 -11.06 18.75
N ARG A 372 36.79 -10.07 18.52
CA ARG A 372 36.32 -9.13 19.56
C ARG A 372 34.81 -9.29 19.70
N ASN A 373 34.04 -8.23 19.60
CA ASN A 373 32.57 -8.34 19.50
C ASN A 373 32.14 -8.97 18.17
N ARG A 374 32.98 -8.89 17.14
CA ARG A 374 32.84 -9.52 15.82
C ARG A 374 34.20 -10.08 15.39
N ILE A 375 34.22 -10.90 14.37
CA ILE A 375 35.46 -11.36 13.74
C ILE A 375 35.97 -10.24 12.85
N ILE A 376 37.20 -9.80 13.09
CA ILE A 376 37.86 -8.72 12.37
C ILE A 376 39.01 -9.30 11.60
N PHE A 377 38.99 -9.15 10.28
CA PHE A 377 40.09 -9.43 9.37
C PHE A 377 40.61 -8.12 8.79
N GLU A 378 41.92 -7.87 8.99
CA GLU A 378 42.57 -6.65 8.52
C GLU A 378 43.76 -6.98 7.64
N VAL A 379 43.93 -6.20 6.57
CA VAL A 379 45.12 -6.21 5.71
C VAL A 379 45.60 -4.77 5.58
N ALA A 380 46.82 -4.50 5.96
CA ALA A 380 47.42 -3.16 5.92
C ALA A 380 48.73 -3.17 5.12
N ASP A 381 48.92 -2.17 4.26
CA ASP A 381 50.15 -1.90 3.52
C ASP A 381 50.72 -0.53 3.85
N ASP A 382 51.99 -0.32 3.51
CA ASP A 382 52.70 0.95 3.60
C ASP A 382 52.82 1.69 2.25
N GLY A 383 51.96 1.35 1.31
CA GLY A 383 51.99 1.85 -0.06
C GLY A 383 51.54 3.32 -0.23
N ILE A 384 51.12 3.67 -1.43
CA ILE A 384 50.77 5.04 -1.81
C ILE A 384 49.56 5.64 -1.04
N GLY A 385 48.73 4.77 -0.40
CA GLY A 385 47.49 5.19 0.25
C GLY A 385 46.37 5.55 -0.71
N ILE A 386 45.20 5.86 -0.15
CA ILE A 386 43.99 6.24 -0.90
C ILE A 386 43.46 7.56 -0.34
N SER A 387 43.25 8.56 -1.17
CA SER A 387 42.72 9.85 -0.73
C SER A 387 41.27 9.74 -0.22
N ASP A 388 40.86 10.63 0.70
CA ASP A 388 39.50 10.61 1.29
C ASP A 388 38.39 10.72 0.25
N ASN A 389 38.63 11.43 -0.86
CA ASN A 389 37.68 11.51 -1.95
C ASN A 389 37.52 10.18 -2.68
N GLU A 390 38.61 9.46 -2.86
CA GLU A 390 38.66 8.17 -3.58
C GLU A 390 38.14 7.01 -2.74
N LYS A 391 38.30 7.04 -1.39
CA LYS A 391 37.81 6.00 -0.47
C LYS A 391 36.32 5.67 -0.64
N LYS A 392 35.53 6.63 -1.12
CA LYS A 392 34.10 6.39 -1.40
C LYS A 392 33.87 5.64 -2.72
N HIS A 393 34.77 5.80 -3.68
CA HIS A 393 34.66 5.31 -5.04
C HIS A 393 35.39 4.01 -5.31
N ILE A 394 36.37 3.62 -4.50
CA ILE A 394 37.14 2.37 -4.73
C ILE A 394 36.28 1.11 -4.72
N TRP A 395 35.05 1.19 -4.22
CA TRP A 395 34.04 0.11 -4.21
C TRP A 395 33.19 0.09 -5.48
N ASP A 396 33.29 1.13 -6.32
CA ASP A 396 32.55 1.22 -7.58
C ASP A 396 33.23 0.28 -8.60
N ARG A 397 32.43 -0.30 -9.48
CA ARG A 397 32.92 -1.24 -10.51
C ARG A 397 33.81 -0.50 -11.48
N PHE A 398 34.91 -1.13 -11.90
CA PHE A 398 35.90 -0.58 -12.83
C PHE A 398 36.61 0.69 -12.36
N TYR A 399 36.42 1.09 -11.09
CA TYR A 399 37.09 2.26 -10.55
C TYR A 399 38.58 1.98 -10.29
N LYS A 400 39.43 2.91 -10.71
CA LYS A 400 40.88 2.89 -10.49
C LYS A 400 41.33 4.27 -10.06
N VAL A 401 42.21 4.33 -9.09
CA VAL A 401 42.84 5.59 -8.64
C VAL A 401 43.72 6.12 -9.77
N ASP A 402 43.64 7.41 -10.12
CA ASP A 402 44.31 8.01 -11.29
C ASP A 402 45.83 7.75 -11.37
N LYS A 403 46.48 7.65 -10.24
CA LYS A 403 47.90 7.34 -10.15
C LYS A 403 48.28 5.93 -10.66
N SER A 404 47.33 4.99 -10.62
CA SER A 404 47.52 3.63 -11.11
C SER A 404 47.27 3.48 -12.64
N ARG A 405 46.67 4.48 -13.29
CA ARG A 405 46.43 4.51 -14.74
C ARG A 405 47.69 4.71 -15.56
N THR A 406 48.75 5.26 -14.96
CA THR A 406 49.98 5.65 -15.65
C THR A 406 51.01 4.53 -15.81
N THR A 407 50.86 3.40 -15.12
CA THR A 407 51.77 2.27 -15.28
C THR A 407 51.21 1.29 -16.32
N THR A 408 51.92 1.12 -17.42
CA THR A 408 51.59 0.23 -18.55
C THR A 408 51.44 -1.25 -18.13
N GLU A 409 51.84 -1.62 -16.93
CA GLU A 409 51.78 -2.97 -16.37
C GLU A 409 50.53 -3.24 -15.50
N ASP A 410 49.63 -2.25 -15.32
CA ASP A 410 48.47 -2.44 -14.46
C ASP A 410 47.39 -3.32 -15.10
N ASN A 411 47.53 -4.64 -14.90
CA ASN A 411 46.57 -5.66 -15.33
C ASN A 411 45.26 -5.73 -14.51
N SER A 412 45.00 -4.81 -13.56
CA SER A 412 43.82 -4.88 -12.75
C SER A 412 42.58 -4.43 -13.52
N SER A 413 41.46 -5.13 -13.32
CA SER A 413 40.15 -4.83 -13.95
C SER A 413 39.37 -3.72 -13.24
N GLY A 414 39.74 -3.38 -11.99
CA GLY A 414 38.92 -2.51 -11.11
C GLY A 414 37.66 -3.19 -10.58
N LEU A 415 37.53 -4.52 -10.72
CA LEU A 415 36.39 -5.29 -10.21
C LEU A 415 36.65 -5.96 -8.85
N GLY A 416 37.92 -6.19 -8.48
CA GLY A 416 38.29 -6.94 -7.27
C GLY A 416 37.65 -6.38 -5.98
N LEU A 417 37.75 -5.08 -5.74
CA LEU A 417 37.19 -4.45 -4.52
C LEU A 417 35.68 -4.43 -4.53
N SER A 418 35.03 -4.28 -5.69
CA SER A 418 33.57 -4.37 -5.78
C SER A 418 33.06 -5.79 -5.51
N ILE A 419 33.78 -6.82 -5.97
CA ILE A 419 33.50 -8.23 -5.64
C ILE A 419 33.71 -8.47 -4.14
N THR A 420 34.81 -7.99 -3.57
CA THR A 420 35.12 -8.09 -2.14
C THR A 420 33.99 -7.50 -1.29
N LYS A 421 33.54 -6.28 -1.60
CA LYS A 421 32.42 -5.65 -0.90
C LYS A 421 31.15 -6.50 -0.98
N LYS A 422 30.81 -7.01 -2.17
CA LYS A 422 29.62 -7.85 -2.37
C LYS A 422 29.69 -9.16 -1.58
N ILE A 423 30.85 -9.79 -1.52
CA ILE A 423 31.08 -10.99 -0.71
C ILE A 423 30.84 -10.69 0.78
N VAL A 424 31.39 -9.60 1.28
CA VAL A 424 31.22 -9.19 2.68
C VAL A 424 29.74 -8.90 2.99
N GLU A 425 29.02 -8.22 2.10
CA GLU A 425 27.57 -7.95 2.23
C GLU A 425 26.75 -9.25 2.26
N LEU A 426 27.08 -10.26 1.44
CA LEU A 426 26.41 -11.57 1.43
C LEU A 426 26.67 -12.38 2.72
N HIS A 427 27.68 -12.01 3.49
CA HIS A 427 28.01 -12.59 4.80
C HIS A 427 27.54 -11.70 5.96
N ASP A 428 26.64 -10.71 5.73
CA ASP A 428 26.12 -9.78 6.74
C ASP A 428 27.20 -8.97 7.43
N GLY A 429 28.38 -8.88 6.78
CA GLY A 429 29.56 -8.16 7.26
C GLY A 429 29.60 -6.71 6.80
N ARG A 430 30.69 -6.06 7.20
CA ARG A 430 31.02 -4.69 6.75
C ARG A 430 32.49 -4.61 6.40
N ILE A 431 32.83 -3.89 5.32
CA ILE A 431 34.20 -3.58 4.93
C ILE A 431 34.41 -2.08 4.95
N ALA A 432 35.57 -1.67 5.42
CA ALA A 432 35.98 -0.28 5.43
C ALA A 432 37.44 -0.15 4.95
N VAL A 433 37.80 1.02 4.43
CA VAL A 433 39.15 1.41 4.09
C VAL A 433 39.58 2.57 4.98
N LEU A 434 40.73 2.46 5.58
CA LEU A 434 41.32 3.43 6.50
C LEU A 434 42.75 3.75 6.06
N ASP A 435 43.28 4.88 6.55
CA ASP A 435 44.69 5.19 6.38
C ASP A 435 45.53 4.31 7.30
N ASN A 436 46.64 3.78 6.78
CA ASN A 436 47.68 3.18 7.58
C ASN A 436 48.69 4.26 7.99
N LYS A 437 49.28 4.13 9.15
CA LYS A 437 50.26 5.09 9.66
C LYS A 437 51.67 4.49 9.65
N PRO A 438 52.71 5.24 9.19
CA PRO A 438 52.66 6.66 8.81
C PRO A 438 52.11 6.92 7.41
N LYS A 439 52.03 5.91 6.54
CA LYS A 439 51.59 5.96 5.13
C LYS A 439 51.00 4.61 4.76
N GLY A 440 50.07 4.57 3.78
CA GLY A 440 49.52 3.34 3.22
C GLY A 440 48.03 3.18 3.43
N THR A 441 47.54 1.97 3.13
CA THR A 441 46.12 1.62 3.18
C THR A 441 45.88 0.49 4.17
N ARG A 442 44.74 0.52 4.86
CA ARG A 442 44.28 -0.55 5.73
C ARG A 442 42.81 -0.90 5.39
N PHE A 443 42.63 -2.11 4.93
CA PHE A 443 41.31 -2.69 4.74
C PHE A 443 40.87 -3.44 5.97
N VAL A 444 39.65 -3.19 6.46
CA VAL A 444 39.07 -3.79 7.65
C VAL A 444 37.76 -4.44 7.31
N VAL A 445 37.67 -5.75 7.47
CA VAL A 445 36.47 -6.57 7.26
C VAL A 445 35.95 -7.02 8.62
N ASN A 446 34.70 -6.78 8.89
CA ASN A 446 33.98 -7.27 10.06
C ASN A 446 32.93 -8.30 9.58
N LEU A 447 33.08 -9.54 10.05
CA LEU A 447 32.20 -10.66 9.76
C LEU A 447 31.30 -11.02 10.96
#